data_1ab1d18b2f843977dd21685ef200fd39
#
_entry.id   1ab1d18b2f843977dd21685ef200fd39
#
_cell.length_a   1.000
_cell.length_b   1.000
_cell.length_c   1.000
_cell.angle_alpha   90.00
_cell.angle_beta   90.00
_cell.angle_gamma   90.00
#
_symmetry.space_group_name_H-M   'P 1'
#
loop_
_entity.id
_entity.type
_entity.pdbx_description
1 polymer ?
#
loop_
_entity_poly.entity_id
_entity_poly.type
_entity_poly.pdbx_seq_one_letter_code
_entity_poly.pdbx_strand_id
1 'polypeptide(L)'
;MFYHSKELQFKARVSKPDPRFARLLLEQFGGGNGELKAAMQYFVQAFACHNPYPDKYDMLMDIATEELGHLEIVGATIQMLLAGVNGNLKDAAERNDVFGEGISKDDFIHSAFSVNPQFGVLTGGGPRLTDSNGVPWQGSYVNANSDLTVDLRSDIAAESRAKICLLYTSDA
;
A
#
# COMPACT_ATOMS: atom_id res chain seq x y z
N MET A 1 -17.24 6.52 15.62
CA MET A 1 -17.16 5.04 15.47
C MET A 1 -16.80 4.76 14.03
N PHE A 2 -15.70 4.06 13.78
CA PHE A 2 -15.33 3.63 12.44
C PHE A 2 -16.15 2.41 12.03
N TYR A 3 -16.65 2.42 10.82
CA TYR A 3 -17.47 1.34 10.29
C TYR A 3 -16.84 0.81 9.01
N HIS A 4 -16.55 -0.50 8.96
CA HIS A 4 -16.07 -1.15 7.75
C HIS A 4 -17.25 -1.45 6.82
N SER A 5 -17.23 -0.88 5.62
CA SER A 5 -18.13 -1.29 4.54
C SER A 5 -17.76 -2.69 4.07
N LYS A 6 -18.76 -3.53 3.78
CA LYS A 6 -18.52 -4.91 3.29
C LYS A 6 -18.15 -4.96 1.81
N GLU A 7 -18.07 -3.81 1.16
CA GLU A 7 -17.74 -3.68 -0.26
C GLU A 7 -16.57 -2.70 -0.40
N LEU A 8 -15.64 -3.02 -1.28
CA LEU A 8 -14.57 -2.09 -1.66
C LEU A 8 -15.17 -0.85 -2.34
N GLN A 9 -14.60 0.31 -2.07
CA GLN A 9 -14.98 1.57 -2.73
C GLN A 9 -14.90 1.45 -4.26
N PHE A 10 -13.88 0.75 -4.77
CA PHE A 10 -13.75 0.37 -6.16
C PHE A 10 -13.44 -1.13 -6.28
N LYS A 11 -13.99 -1.77 -7.29
CA LYS A 11 -13.75 -3.19 -7.52
C LYS A 11 -12.34 -3.41 -8.08
N ALA A 12 -11.42 -3.84 -7.24
CA ALA A 12 -10.11 -4.27 -7.67
C ALA A 12 -10.19 -5.49 -8.61
N ARG A 13 -9.40 -5.48 -9.67
CA ARG A 13 -9.32 -6.58 -10.65
C ARG A 13 -7.89 -6.75 -11.12
N VAL A 14 -7.45 -8.00 -11.21
CA VAL A 14 -6.14 -8.37 -11.72
C VAL A 14 -6.34 -9.41 -12.83
N SER A 15 -5.74 -9.21 -13.99
CA SER A 15 -5.87 -10.11 -15.12
C SER A 15 -5.11 -11.42 -14.92
N LYS A 16 -3.95 -11.34 -14.25
CA LYS A 16 -3.10 -12.48 -13.89
C LYS A 16 -2.23 -12.12 -12.67
N PRO A 17 -1.76 -13.10 -11.88
CA PRO A 17 -0.77 -12.84 -10.84
C PRO A 17 0.50 -12.20 -11.40
N ASP A 18 1.02 -11.22 -10.68
CA ASP A 18 2.28 -10.54 -10.98
C ASP A 18 2.97 -10.10 -9.69
N PRO A 19 3.86 -10.94 -9.13
CA PRO A 19 4.56 -10.63 -7.89
C PRO A 19 5.53 -9.46 -7.97
N ARG A 20 6.04 -9.13 -9.16
CA ARG A 20 6.91 -7.95 -9.35
C ARG A 20 6.09 -6.67 -9.17
N PHE A 21 4.92 -6.64 -9.78
CA PHE A 21 4.01 -5.52 -9.62
C PHE A 21 3.45 -5.45 -8.19
N ALA A 22 3.11 -6.59 -7.58
CA ALA A 22 2.72 -6.65 -6.17
C ALA A 22 3.77 -6.01 -5.25
N ARG A 23 5.05 -6.27 -5.51
CA ARG A 23 6.14 -5.65 -4.76
C ARG A 23 6.19 -4.12 -4.94
N LEU A 24 6.02 -3.62 -6.17
CA LEU A 24 5.99 -2.18 -6.42
C LEU A 24 4.81 -1.51 -5.68
N LEU A 25 3.66 -2.17 -5.63
CA LEU A 25 2.48 -1.68 -4.91
C LEU A 25 2.66 -1.65 -3.39
N LEU A 26 3.63 -2.36 -2.81
CA LEU A 26 3.96 -2.20 -1.39
C LEU A 26 4.37 -0.77 -1.05
N GLU A 27 4.93 -0.01 -2.00
CA GLU A 27 5.19 1.42 -1.80
C GLU A 27 3.90 2.19 -1.47
N GLN A 28 2.79 1.87 -2.14
CA GLN A 28 1.49 2.47 -1.88
C GLN A 28 0.82 1.90 -0.63
N PHE A 29 1.17 0.69 -0.21
CA PHE A 29 0.58 0.07 0.98
C PHE A 29 1.27 0.53 2.27
N GLY A 30 2.57 0.31 2.38
CA GLY A 30 3.34 0.55 3.60
C GLY A 30 4.54 1.48 3.45
N GLY A 31 4.71 2.13 2.29
CA GLY A 31 5.77 3.10 2.06
C GLY A 31 5.50 4.47 2.68
N GLY A 32 6.53 5.31 2.69
CA GLY A 32 6.48 6.66 3.27
C GLY A 32 5.62 7.67 2.49
N ASN A 33 5.11 7.29 1.32
CA ASN A 33 4.17 8.07 0.51
C ASN A 33 2.89 7.27 0.18
N GLY A 34 2.65 6.16 0.88
CA GLY A 34 1.51 5.27 0.64
C GLY A 34 0.29 5.61 1.50
N GLU A 35 -0.79 4.86 1.25
CA GLU A 35 -2.13 5.10 1.81
C GLU A 35 -2.15 4.98 3.35
N LEU A 36 -1.38 4.05 3.94
CA LEU A 36 -1.31 3.97 5.40
C LEU A 36 -0.71 5.23 6.02
N LYS A 37 0.34 5.78 5.38
CA LYS A 37 0.95 7.04 5.83
C LYS A 37 -0.05 8.19 5.70
N ALA A 38 -0.76 8.29 4.59
CA ALA A 38 -1.77 9.32 4.37
C ALA A 38 -2.89 9.23 5.42
N ALA A 39 -3.49 8.05 5.60
CA ALA A 39 -4.53 7.81 6.59
C ALA A 39 -4.09 8.24 8.01
N MET A 40 -2.90 7.80 8.43
CA MET A 40 -2.40 8.16 9.77
C MET A 40 -2.02 9.63 9.89
N GLN A 41 -1.57 10.27 8.84
CA GLN A 41 -1.24 11.70 8.84
C GLN A 41 -2.49 12.55 9.04
N TYR A 42 -3.51 12.37 8.22
CA TYR A 42 -4.80 13.07 8.37
C TYR A 42 -5.44 12.81 9.72
N PHE A 43 -5.43 11.55 10.17
CA PHE A 43 -5.98 11.17 11.47
C PHE A 43 -5.30 11.90 12.64
N VAL A 44 -3.97 11.96 12.66
CA VAL A 44 -3.23 12.60 13.76
C VAL A 44 -3.38 14.13 13.71
N GLN A 45 -3.29 14.72 12.52
CA GLN A 45 -3.46 16.18 12.35
C GLN A 45 -4.84 16.68 12.76
N ALA A 46 -5.87 15.87 12.55
CA ALA A 46 -7.26 16.22 12.91
C ALA A 46 -7.39 16.63 14.38
N PHE A 47 -6.67 15.98 15.30
CA PHE A 47 -6.78 16.29 16.72
C PHE A 47 -6.41 17.73 17.08
N ALA A 48 -5.46 18.33 16.34
CA ALA A 48 -5.10 19.75 16.54
C ALA A 48 -6.23 20.71 16.12
N CYS A 49 -7.13 20.27 15.24
CA CYS A 49 -8.26 21.05 14.73
C CYS A 49 -9.53 20.92 15.58
N HIS A 50 -9.61 19.93 16.46
CA HIS A 50 -10.85 19.52 17.13
C HIS A 50 -11.64 20.68 17.78
N ASN A 51 -10.97 21.55 18.51
CA ASN A 51 -11.63 22.69 19.16
C ASN A 51 -11.57 23.99 18.34
N PRO A 52 -10.39 24.39 17.81
CA PRO A 52 -10.29 25.65 17.09
C PRO A 52 -11.06 25.66 15.75
N TYR A 53 -11.12 24.50 15.07
CA TYR A 53 -11.67 24.39 13.73
C TYR A 53 -12.42 23.04 13.55
N PRO A 54 -13.61 22.88 14.16
CA PRO A 54 -14.32 21.60 14.15
C PRO A 54 -14.68 21.12 12.74
N ASP A 55 -14.94 22.04 11.81
CA ASP A 55 -15.18 21.73 10.40
C ASP A 55 -13.94 21.13 9.71
N LYS A 56 -12.75 21.50 10.13
CA LYS A 56 -11.50 20.92 9.62
C LYS A 56 -11.18 19.59 10.30
N TYR A 57 -11.55 19.45 11.57
CA TYR A 57 -11.49 18.16 12.24
C TYR A 57 -12.31 17.11 11.50
N ASP A 58 -13.56 17.40 11.21
CA ASP A 58 -14.46 16.50 10.50
C ASP A 58 -13.92 16.18 9.10
N MET A 59 -13.48 17.20 8.35
CA MET A 59 -12.88 17.04 7.03
C MET A 59 -11.65 16.12 7.05
N LEU A 60 -10.71 16.33 7.97
CA LEU A 60 -9.49 15.51 8.05
C LEU A 60 -9.80 14.08 8.50
N MET A 61 -10.78 13.87 9.37
CA MET A 61 -11.25 12.54 9.76
C MET A 61 -11.94 11.81 8.61
N ASP A 62 -12.72 12.51 7.81
CA ASP A 62 -13.36 11.94 6.62
C ASP A 62 -12.31 11.49 5.61
N ILE A 63 -11.31 12.34 5.32
CA ILE A 63 -10.19 11.97 4.44
C ILE A 63 -9.41 10.80 5.01
N ALA A 64 -9.09 10.78 6.31
CA ALA A 64 -8.38 9.66 6.93
C ALA A 64 -9.12 8.32 6.75
N THR A 65 -10.46 8.33 6.83
CA THR A 65 -11.26 7.12 6.59
C THR A 65 -11.32 6.73 5.11
N GLU A 66 -11.31 7.71 4.21
CA GLU A 66 -11.22 7.47 2.77
C GLU A 66 -9.89 6.80 2.40
N GLU A 67 -8.78 7.28 2.95
CA GLU A 67 -7.45 6.69 2.75
C GLU A 67 -7.34 5.24 3.27
N LEU A 68 -8.07 4.88 4.33
CA LEU A 68 -8.19 3.48 4.74
C LEU A 68 -8.94 2.64 3.70
N GLY A 69 -9.92 3.22 3.00
CA GLY A 69 -10.59 2.59 1.86
C GLY A 69 -9.64 2.36 0.67
N HIS A 70 -8.79 3.34 0.36
CA HIS A 70 -7.73 3.20 -0.65
C HIS A 70 -6.73 2.12 -0.26
N LEU A 71 -6.30 2.10 0.99
CA LEU A 71 -5.40 1.07 1.53
C LEU A 71 -5.99 -0.33 1.37
N GLU A 72 -7.30 -0.50 1.60
CA GLU A 72 -8.00 -1.77 1.39
C GLU A 72 -7.97 -2.21 -0.08
N ILE A 73 -8.19 -1.30 -1.03
CA ILE A 73 -8.12 -1.59 -2.47
C ILE A 73 -6.71 -2.02 -2.86
N VAL A 74 -5.69 -1.29 -2.42
CA VAL A 74 -4.28 -1.61 -2.68
C VAL A 74 -3.93 -2.98 -2.09
N GLY A 75 -4.32 -3.25 -0.83
CA GLY A 75 -4.11 -4.54 -0.17
C GLY A 75 -4.78 -5.70 -0.88
N ALA A 76 -6.03 -5.53 -1.31
CA ALA A 76 -6.76 -6.53 -2.09
C ALA A 76 -6.10 -6.80 -3.45
N THR A 77 -5.59 -5.75 -4.10
CA THR A 77 -4.86 -5.86 -5.37
C THR A 77 -3.55 -6.64 -5.19
N ILE A 78 -2.76 -6.31 -4.17
CA ILE A 78 -1.52 -7.04 -3.83
C ILE A 78 -1.84 -8.52 -3.58
N GLN A 79 -2.89 -8.81 -2.83
CA GLN A 79 -3.30 -10.19 -2.53
C GLN A 79 -3.63 -10.98 -3.80
N MET A 80 -4.31 -10.36 -4.77
CA MET A 80 -4.62 -10.99 -6.06
C MET A 80 -3.37 -11.17 -6.93
N LEU A 81 -2.47 -10.19 -6.95
CA LEU A 81 -1.19 -10.27 -7.68
C LEU A 81 -0.27 -11.36 -7.12
N LEU A 82 -0.39 -11.68 -5.83
CA LEU A 82 0.34 -12.75 -5.16
C LEU A 82 -0.42 -14.09 -5.15
N ALA A 83 -1.52 -14.22 -5.88
CA ALA A 83 -2.29 -15.46 -5.91
C ALA A 83 -1.41 -16.64 -6.38
N GLY A 84 -1.41 -17.72 -5.59
CA GLY A 84 -0.59 -18.91 -5.84
C GLY A 84 0.79 -18.89 -5.19
N VAL A 85 1.29 -17.77 -4.71
CA VAL A 85 2.58 -17.68 -3.99
C VAL A 85 2.50 -18.41 -2.63
N ASN A 86 1.31 -18.45 -2.00
CA ASN A 86 1.03 -19.23 -0.79
C ASN A 86 0.87 -20.73 -1.05
N GLY A 87 0.71 -21.13 -2.28
CA GLY A 87 0.67 -22.53 -2.64
C GLY A 87 2.03 -23.18 -2.41
N ASN A 88 2.10 -24.50 -2.58
CA ASN A 88 3.38 -25.16 -2.65
C ASN A 88 4.24 -24.41 -3.68
N LEU A 89 5.35 -23.82 -3.26
CA LEU A 89 6.27 -23.06 -4.13
C LEU A 89 6.69 -23.88 -5.37
N LYS A 90 6.63 -25.22 -5.23
CA LYS A 90 6.82 -26.16 -6.34
C LYS A 90 5.68 -26.06 -7.37
N ASP A 91 4.43 -26.00 -6.90
CA ASP A 91 3.25 -25.91 -7.79
C ASP A 91 3.18 -24.55 -8.49
N ALA A 92 3.63 -23.48 -7.82
CA ALA A 92 3.72 -22.15 -8.42
C ALA A 92 4.83 -22.06 -9.48
N ALA A 93 5.93 -22.76 -9.27
CA ALA A 93 7.04 -22.84 -10.24
C ALA A 93 6.72 -23.77 -11.43
N GLU A 94 5.89 -24.79 -11.22
CA GLU A 94 5.44 -25.71 -12.27
C GLU A 94 4.33 -25.14 -13.16
N ARG A 95 3.65 -24.07 -12.72
CA ARG A 95 2.69 -23.31 -13.52
C ARG A 95 3.40 -22.23 -14.33
N ASN A 96 4.14 -22.65 -15.36
CA ASN A 96 4.86 -21.76 -16.29
C ASN A 96 3.97 -20.66 -16.91
N ASP A 97 2.66 -20.84 -16.89
CA ASP A 97 1.67 -19.92 -17.43
C ASP A 97 1.51 -18.63 -16.58
N VAL A 98 1.90 -18.67 -15.30
CA VAL A 98 1.74 -17.54 -14.38
C VAL A 98 2.90 -16.55 -14.48
N PHE A 99 4.11 -17.03 -14.83
CA PHE A 99 5.34 -16.23 -14.73
C PHE A 99 6.01 -15.95 -16.08
N GLY A 100 5.45 -16.45 -17.19
CA GLY A 100 6.03 -16.35 -18.52
C GLY A 100 7.17 -17.35 -18.75
N GLU A 101 7.38 -17.72 -20.00
CA GLU A 101 8.46 -18.64 -20.38
C GLU A 101 9.84 -18.07 -20.00
N GLY A 102 10.64 -18.86 -19.30
CA GLY A 102 12.06 -18.59 -19.06
C GLY A 102 12.43 -17.98 -17.70
N ILE A 103 11.49 -17.82 -16.77
CA ILE A 103 11.82 -17.37 -15.41
C ILE A 103 12.03 -18.59 -14.51
N SER A 104 13.26 -18.78 -14.00
CA SER A 104 13.52 -19.82 -13.01
C SER A 104 12.84 -19.53 -11.68
N LYS A 105 12.60 -20.57 -10.88
CA LYS A 105 12.08 -20.43 -9.51
C LYS A 105 12.92 -19.47 -8.67
N ASP A 106 14.24 -19.53 -8.81
CA ASP A 106 15.16 -18.68 -8.07
C ASP A 106 15.08 -17.23 -8.56
N ASP A 107 15.01 -17.01 -9.88
CA ASP A 107 14.82 -15.69 -10.47
C ASP A 107 13.47 -15.07 -10.07
N PHE A 108 12.42 -15.88 -9.96
CA PHE A 108 11.12 -15.45 -9.48
C PHE A 108 11.18 -15.02 -8.02
N ILE A 109 11.73 -15.84 -7.12
CA ILE A 109 11.90 -15.53 -5.71
C ILE A 109 12.79 -14.28 -5.56
N HIS A 110 13.90 -14.21 -6.26
CA HIS A 110 14.78 -13.05 -6.25
C HIS A 110 14.12 -11.79 -6.81
N SER A 111 13.38 -11.87 -7.89
CA SER A 111 12.75 -10.70 -8.49
C SER A 111 11.50 -10.22 -7.72
N ALA A 112 10.74 -11.14 -7.16
CA ALA A 112 9.54 -10.81 -6.36
C ALA A 112 9.89 -10.29 -4.97
N PHE A 113 10.94 -10.83 -4.35
CA PHE A 113 11.29 -10.56 -2.96
C PHE A 113 12.72 -10.04 -2.75
N SER A 114 13.42 -9.77 -3.76
CA SER A 114 14.77 -9.37 -4.15
C SER A 114 15.82 -9.10 -3.07
N VAL A 115 15.50 -8.82 -1.82
CA VAL A 115 16.52 -8.50 -0.79
C VAL A 115 16.52 -9.52 0.33
N ASN A 116 15.42 -10.24 0.50
CA ASN A 116 15.32 -11.28 1.52
C ASN A 116 14.34 -12.37 1.07
N PRO A 117 14.86 -13.55 0.60
CA PRO A 117 14.04 -14.69 0.23
C PRO A 117 13.13 -15.17 1.37
N GLN A 118 13.56 -14.97 2.63
CA GLN A 118 12.75 -15.28 3.81
C GLN A 118 11.51 -14.40 3.89
N PHE A 119 11.53 -13.22 3.29
CA PHE A 119 10.37 -12.33 3.23
C PHE A 119 9.20 -13.02 2.53
N GLY A 120 9.40 -13.60 1.37
CA GLY A 120 8.36 -14.33 0.65
C GLY A 120 7.82 -15.53 1.42
N VAL A 121 8.69 -16.30 2.06
CA VAL A 121 8.33 -17.48 2.85
C VAL A 121 7.59 -17.10 4.13
N LEU A 122 8.07 -16.08 4.85
CA LEU A 122 7.51 -15.66 6.13
C LEU A 122 6.23 -14.83 5.98
N THR A 123 6.00 -14.19 4.81
CA THR A 123 4.84 -13.35 4.57
C THR A 123 3.61 -14.12 4.13
N GLY A 124 3.80 -15.36 3.73
CA GLY A 124 2.70 -16.15 3.21
C GLY A 124 2.08 -15.59 1.93
N GLY A 125 2.76 -14.66 1.21
CA GLY A 125 2.28 -14.08 -0.04
C GLY A 125 1.13 -13.08 0.11
N GLY A 126 1.02 -12.40 1.26
CA GLY A 126 0.06 -11.31 1.49
C GLY A 126 0.70 -9.93 1.53
N PRO A 127 -0.10 -8.84 1.54
CA PRO A 127 0.41 -7.50 1.71
C PRO A 127 1.11 -7.34 3.06
N ARG A 128 2.18 -6.54 3.09
CA ARG A 128 2.92 -6.20 4.30
C ARG A 128 3.02 -4.71 4.49
N LEU A 129 3.13 -4.29 5.75
CA LEU A 129 3.39 -2.89 6.10
C LEU A 129 4.87 -2.56 5.90
N THR A 130 5.31 -2.63 4.65
CA THR A 130 6.67 -2.26 4.22
C THR A 130 6.57 -1.46 2.92
N ASP A 131 7.65 -0.74 2.59
CA ASP A 131 7.82 -0.19 1.25
C ASP A 131 8.19 -1.29 0.22
N SER A 132 8.40 -0.90 -1.02
CA SER A 132 8.82 -1.77 -2.12
C SER A 132 10.22 -2.37 -1.95
N ASN A 133 11.03 -1.85 -1.05
CA ASN A 133 12.36 -2.34 -0.70
C ASN A 133 12.36 -3.23 0.55
N GLY A 134 11.19 -3.42 1.18
CA GLY A 134 11.04 -4.21 2.39
C GLY A 134 11.35 -3.45 3.67
N VAL A 135 11.51 -2.12 3.63
CA VAL A 135 11.67 -1.29 4.83
C VAL A 135 10.33 -1.21 5.56
N PRO A 136 10.25 -1.60 6.84
CA PRO A 136 9.01 -1.56 7.60
C PRO A 136 8.42 -0.15 7.69
N TRP A 137 7.10 -0.03 7.65
CA TRP A 137 6.41 1.22 7.89
C TRP A 137 6.80 1.81 9.25
N GLN A 138 6.96 3.11 9.32
CA GLN A 138 7.38 3.82 10.52
C GLN A 138 6.47 5.01 10.82
N GLY A 139 6.15 5.21 12.09
CA GLY A 139 5.39 6.37 12.55
C GLY A 139 6.07 7.71 12.24
N SER A 140 7.39 7.72 12.04
CA SER A 140 8.16 8.89 11.62
C SER A 140 7.83 9.39 10.20
N TYR A 141 7.09 8.63 9.39
CA TYR A 141 6.59 9.10 8.11
C TYR A 141 5.46 10.13 8.24
N VAL A 142 4.78 10.14 9.39
CA VAL A 142 3.65 11.02 9.68
C VAL A 142 4.15 12.41 10.04
N ASN A 143 3.78 13.41 9.22
CA ASN A 143 4.02 14.81 9.52
C ASN A 143 2.79 15.39 10.23
N ALA A 144 2.94 15.73 11.51
CA ALA A 144 1.92 16.39 12.30
C ALA A 144 2.59 17.39 13.25
N ASN A 145 2.38 18.67 13.00
CA ASN A 145 3.05 19.76 13.67
C ASN A 145 2.12 20.55 14.61
N SER A 146 0.86 20.19 14.68
CA SER A 146 -0.18 20.92 15.41
C SER A 146 -0.38 22.36 14.95
N ASP A 147 0.05 22.69 13.72
CA ASP A 147 -0.24 23.94 13.02
C ASP A 147 -0.99 23.61 11.73
N LEU A 148 -2.24 24.02 11.65
CA LEU A 148 -3.12 23.68 10.54
C LEU A 148 -2.55 24.08 9.16
N THR A 149 -1.90 25.24 9.09
CA THR A 149 -1.34 25.72 7.83
C THR A 149 -0.13 24.92 7.38
N VAL A 150 0.74 24.55 8.32
CA VAL A 150 1.91 23.70 8.07
C VAL A 150 1.45 22.28 7.69
N ASP A 151 0.49 21.73 8.45
CA ASP A 151 -0.01 20.39 8.26
C ASP A 151 -0.71 20.24 6.89
N LEU A 152 -1.62 21.14 6.52
CA LEU A 152 -2.27 21.13 5.21
C LEU A 152 -1.30 21.29 4.02
N ARG A 153 -0.21 22.06 4.18
CA ARG A 153 0.83 22.15 3.14
C ARG A 153 1.58 20.83 2.98
N SER A 154 1.83 20.12 4.09
CA SER A 154 2.44 18.80 4.03
C SER A 154 1.52 17.76 3.39
N ASP A 155 0.20 17.91 3.55
CA ASP A 155 -0.81 17.06 2.90
C ASP A 155 -0.83 17.26 1.39
N ILE A 156 -0.88 18.50 0.93
CA ILE A 156 -0.78 18.84 -0.52
C ILE A 156 0.49 18.25 -1.14
N ALA A 157 1.62 18.32 -0.42
CA ALA A 157 2.86 17.73 -0.88
C ALA A 157 2.85 16.21 -0.89
N ALA A 158 2.16 15.58 0.07
CA ALA A 158 1.99 14.12 0.14
C ALA A 158 1.13 13.61 -1.01
N GLU A 159 -0.03 14.23 -1.25
CA GLU A 159 -0.92 13.90 -2.37
C GLU A 159 -0.22 14.05 -3.73
N SER A 160 0.56 15.10 -3.89
CA SER A 160 1.33 15.31 -5.11
C SER A 160 2.35 14.20 -5.36
N ARG A 161 2.99 13.66 -4.31
CA ARG A 161 3.92 12.52 -4.42
C ARG A 161 3.19 11.21 -4.69
N ALA A 162 2.07 10.95 -4.03
CA ALA A 162 1.24 9.78 -4.28
C ALA A 162 0.76 9.74 -5.73
N LYS A 163 0.29 10.87 -6.27
CA LYS A 163 -0.10 11.00 -7.67
C LYS A 163 1.04 10.64 -8.64
N ILE A 164 2.26 11.13 -8.39
CA ILE A 164 3.43 10.78 -9.21
C ILE A 164 3.71 9.29 -9.15
N CYS A 165 3.67 8.70 -7.95
CA CYS A 165 3.90 7.27 -7.77
C CYS A 165 2.88 6.43 -8.55
N LEU A 166 1.60 6.77 -8.50
CA LEU A 166 0.55 6.07 -9.25
C LEU A 166 0.72 6.21 -10.76
N LEU A 167 1.11 7.37 -11.27
CA LEU A 167 1.36 7.58 -12.70
C LEU A 167 2.51 6.71 -13.22
N TYR A 168 3.58 6.55 -12.45
CA TYR A 168 4.69 5.69 -12.84
C TYR A 168 4.42 4.19 -12.71
N THR A 169 3.44 3.79 -11.90
CA THR A 169 3.06 2.39 -11.73
C THR A 169 1.94 1.95 -12.69
N SER A 170 1.18 2.87 -13.26
CA SER A 170 0.08 2.57 -14.18
C SER A 170 0.53 2.21 -15.60
N ASP A 171 1.74 2.59 -15.98
CA ASP A 171 2.31 2.36 -17.32
C ASP A 171 3.26 1.13 -17.37
N ALA A 172 3.35 0.38 -16.28
CA ALA A 172 4.11 -0.86 -16.16
C ALA A 172 3.21 -2.08 -16.23
#